data_4fe0143d53a5647526dbaa3be2737e6f
#
_entry.id   4fe0143d53a5647526dbaa3be2737e6f
#
_cell.length_a   1.000
_cell.length_b   1.000
_cell.length_c   1.000
_cell.angle_alpha   90.00
_cell.angle_beta   90.00
_cell.angle_gamma   90.00
#
_symmetry.space_group_name_H-M   'P 1'
#
loop_
_entity.id
_entity.type
_entity.pdbx_description
1 polymer ?
#
loop_
_entity_poly.entity_id
_entity_poly.type
_entity_poly.pdbx_seq_one_letter_code
_entity_poly.pdbx_strand_id
1 'polypeptide(L)'
;MANRGILDLLIISPLKSAIRRRSIIAWLWIVPAFIFIGVYLIYPVIDTLRLSFFNANSSQFVGLDNYVKVFTTKALQNALLNNILWLVLFTAVAVGLGLLFAVLTGRVRYEPAAKSMIFIPMAISFVAAAVIWRFMYAYQPPGFEQYGLVNAMVTGGGLDPQPWLVQQAVPFTNTILPTPFHTNNIAIIAVGVWMWTGFSMVVLSAGLKGISTEVIEAARVDGASEFQIFRKIIFPLVSPTIAVVATTLVIQAMKIFDIVWVMSAGNYGTDVLATQMYKQLFNFQDFGLSSALAVILLLAIIPVMFISVNRFRGQEEIR
;
A
#
# COMPACT_ATOMS: atom_id res chain seq x y z
N MET A 1 15.39 68.14 -1.31
CA MET A 1 14.44 66.99 -1.35
C MET A 1 14.20 66.38 -2.73
N ALA A 2 14.87 66.80 -3.80
CA ALA A 2 14.61 66.32 -5.19
C ALA A 2 15.48 65.13 -5.68
N ASN A 3 16.43 64.66 -4.89
CA ASN A 3 17.43 63.66 -5.37
C ASN A 3 17.09 62.18 -5.08
N ARG A 4 16.05 61.88 -4.24
CA ARG A 4 15.63 60.51 -3.96
C ARG A 4 14.76 59.90 -5.04
N GLY A 5 13.94 60.71 -5.74
CA GLY A 5 13.04 60.23 -6.79
C GLY A 5 13.73 59.76 -8.07
N ILE A 6 14.89 60.35 -8.43
CA ILE A 6 15.65 59.99 -9.63
C ILE A 6 16.47 58.72 -9.43
N LEU A 7 17.01 58.51 -8.24
CA LEU A 7 17.72 57.25 -7.87
C LEU A 7 16.77 56.04 -7.81
N ASP A 8 15.54 56.24 -7.31
CA ASP A 8 14.53 55.17 -7.29
C ASP A 8 14.05 54.80 -8.70
N LEU A 9 13.93 55.78 -9.62
CA LEU A 9 13.54 55.53 -11.01
C LEU A 9 14.65 54.87 -11.86
N LEU A 10 15.92 55.17 -11.59
CA LEU A 10 17.04 54.68 -12.41
C LEU A 10 17.60 53.30 -11.94
N ILE A 11 17.51 52.97 -10.64
CA ILE A 11 18.10 51.78 -10.10
C ILE A 11 17.02 50.71 -9.77
N ILE A 12 15.87 51.09 -9.25
CA ILE A 12 14.83 50.13 -8.78
C ILE A 12 13.94 49.66 -9.94
N SER A 13 13.69 50.47 -10.95
CA SER A 13 12.85 50.11 -12.09
C SER A 13 13.46 49.00 -12.98
N PRO A 14 14.77 49.03 -13.34
CA PRO A 14 15.37 47.95 -14.12
C PRO A 14 15.56 46.67 -13.30
N LEU A 15 15.78 46.77 -12.00
CA LEU A 15 15.84 45.58 -11.13
C LEU A 15 14.49 44.90 -11.01
N LYS A 16 13.40 45.63 -10.80
CA LYS A 16 12.02 45.08 -10.77
C LYS A 16 11.64 44.45 -12.08
N SER A 17 12.00 45.04 -13.23
CA SER A 17 11.72 44.48 -14.55
C SER A 17 12.57 43.22 -14.82
N ALA A 18 13.82 43.16 -14.38
CA ALA A 18 14.68 42.01 -14.52
C ALA A 18 14.23 40.82 -13.63
N ILE A 19 13.80 41.10 -12.38
CA ILE A 19 13.22 40.10 -11.48
C ILE A 19 11.89 39.57 -12.05
N ARG A 20 11.02 40.43 -12.55
CA ARG A 20 9.77 40.03 -13.20
C ARG A 20 10.01 39.19 -14.46
N ARG A 21 11.01 39.56 -15.28
CA ARG A 21 11.38 38.78 -16.48
C ARG A 21 11.96 37.41 -16.15
N ARG A 22 12.79 37.30 -15.12
CA ARG A 22 13.32 36.01 -14.61
C ARG A 22 12.20 35.13 -14.07
N SER A 23 11.24 35.71 -13.36
CA SER A 23 10.05 34.99 -12.87
C SER A 23 9.22 34.44 -14.04
N ILE A 24 8.93 35.23 -15.08
CA ILE A 24 8.18 34.77 -16.26
C ILE A 24 8.90 33.64 -17.00
N ILE A 25 10.23 33.72 -17.15
CA ILE A 25 11.01 32.65 -17.77
C ILE A 25 10.92 31.37 -16.94
N ALA A 26 11.01 31.47 -15.62
CA ALA A 26 10.85 30.30 -14.74
C ALA A 26 9.45 29.65 -14.89
N TRP A 27 8.39 30.44 -14.96
CA TRP A 27 7.04 29.94 -15.22
C TRP A 27 6.90 29.25 -16.58
N LEU A 28 7.53 29.77 -17.64
CA LEU A 28 7.52 29.17 -18.99
C LEU A 28 8.10 27.74 -18.98
N TRP A 29 9.10 27.47 -18.17
CA TRP A 29 9.68 26.13 -18.03
C TRP A 29 8.78 25.17 -17.22
N ILE A 30 7.97 25.70 -16.32
CA ILE A 30 7.09 24.90 -15.46
C ILE A 30 5.72 24.64 -16.12
N VAL A 31 5.24 25.58 -16.98
CA VAL A 31 3.93 25.49 -17.65
C VAL A 31 3.70 24.17 -18.39
N PRO A 32 4.63 23.60 -19.18
CA PRO A 32 4.42 22.31 -19.84
C PRO A 32 4.09 21.20 -18.83
N ALA A 33 4.80 21.14 -17.70
CA ALA A 33 4.54 20.15 -16.66
C ALA A 33 3.14 20.34 -16.03
N PHE A 34 2.73 21.58 -15.76
CA PHE A 34 1.37 21.87 -15.27
C PHE A 34 0.28 21.52 -16.28
N ILE A 35 0.51 21.72 -17.59
CA ILE A 35 -0.42 21.30 -18.63
C ILE A 35 -0.58 19.78 -18.61
N PHE A 36 0.52 19.01 -18.55
CA PHE A 36 0.45 17.56 -18.45
C PHE A 36 -0.29 17.09 -17.20
N ILE A 37 0.01 17.68 -16.04
CA ILE A 37 -0.71 17.37 -14.79
C ILE A 37 -2.19 17.73 -14.93
N GLY A 38 -2.51 18.89 -15.49
CA GLY A 38 -3.89 19.33 -15.69
C GLY A 38 -4.69 18.39 -16.57
N VAL A 39 -4.15 18.02 -17.74
CA VAL A 39 -4.85 17.21 -18.74
C VAL A 39 -4.89 15.73 -18.35
N TYR A 40 -3.80 15.16 -17.85
CA TYR A 40 -3.71 13.72 -17.61
C TYR A 40 -3.99 13.28 -16.17
N LEU A 41 -3.96 14.19 -15.21
CA LEU A 41 -4.25 13.87 -13.81
C LEU A 41 -5.51 14.60 -13.32
N ILE A 42 -5.54 15.93 -13.38
CA ILE A 42 -6.63 16.71 -12.76
C ILE A 42 -7.93 16.53 -13.53
N TYR A 43 -7.91 16.65 -14.85
CA TYR A 43 -9.12 16.51 -15.67
C TYR A 43 -9.78 15.12 -15.51
N PRO A 44 -9.07 13.97 -15.60
CA PRO A 44 -9.69 12.67 -15.38
C PRO A 44 -10.25 12.49 -13.95
N VAL A 45 -9.60 13.05 -12.94
CA VAL A 45 -10.12 13.00 -11.55
C VAL A 45 -11.43 13.78 -11.44
N ILE A 46 -11.51 14.99 -12.02
CA ILE A 46 -12.74 15.80 -12.01
C ILE A 46 -13.84 15.09 -12.80
N ASP A 47 -13.53 14.52 -13.97
CA ASP A 47 -14.51 13.81 -14.79
C ASP A 47 -15.00 12.53 -14.09
N THR A 48 -14.11 11.75 -13.46
CA THR A 48 -14.49 10.61 -12.62
C THR A 48 -15.41 11.03 -11.48
N LEU A 49 -15.10 12.15 -10.80
CA LEU A 49 -15.97 12.68 -9.75
C LEU A 49 -17.35 13.07 -10.32
N ARG A 50 -17.40 13.70 -11.48
CA ARG A 50 -18.66 14.01 -12.16
C ARG A 50 -19.44 12.76 -12.52
N LEU A 51 -18.81 11.79 -13.18
CA LEU A 51 -19.42 10.53 -13.64
C LEU A 51 -19.98 9.70 -12.47
N SER A 52 -19.39 9.78 -11.29
CA SER A 52 -19.87 9.05 -10.11
C SER A 52 -21.31 9.38 -9.69
N PHE A 53 -21.83 10.54 -10.12
CA PHE A 53 -23.22 10.98 -9.89
C PHE A 53 -24.16 10.65 -11.04
N PHE A 54 -23.69 9.99 -12.10
CA PHE A 54 -24.47 9.64 -13.27
C PHE A 54 -24.75 8.14 -13.33
N ASN A 55 -25.73 7.71 -14.14
CA ASN A 55 -26.06 6.32 -14.37
C ASN A 55 -24.95 5.56 -15.15
N ALA A 56 -25.14 4.26 -15.38
CA ALA A 56 -24.20 3.42 -16.09
C ALA A 56 -23.70 4.01 -17.41
N ASN A 57 -24.61 4.58 -18.22
CA ASN A 57 -24.31 5.14 -19.53
C ASN A 57 -23.92 6.62 -19.50
N SER A 58 -23.73 7.21 -18.33
CA SER A 58 -23.39 8.65 -18.13
C SER A 58 -24.40 9.64 -18.73
N SER A 59 -25.65 9.20 -18.96
CA SER A 59 -26.69 9.99 -19.63
C SER A 59 -27.65 10.69 -18.68
N GLN A 60 -27.86 10.15 -17.46
CA GLN A 60 -28.79 10.67 -16.47
C GLN A 60 -28.10 10.88 -15.14
N PHE A 61 -28.41 12.00 -14.51
CA PHE A 61 -27.97 12.30 -13.15
C PHE A 61 -28.78 11.48 -12.14
N VAL A 62 -28.11 10.66 -11.35
CA VAL A 62 -28.72 9.76 -10.33
C VAL A 62 -28.33 10.15 -8.89
N GLY A 63 -27.63 11.27 -8.71
CA GLY A 63 -27.22 11.74 -7.40
C GLY A 63 -26.30 10.73 -6.69
N LEU A 64 -26.68 10.32 -5.46
CA LEU A 64 -25.89 9.41 -4.61
C LEU A 64 -26.24 7.93 -4.79
N ASP A 65 -27.07 7.53 -5.74
CA ASP A 65 -27.52 6.15 -5.89
C ASP A 65 -26.36 5.15 -6.08
N ASN A 66 -25.32 5.54 -6.83
CA ASN A 66 -24.15 4.69 -6.99
C ASN A 66 -23.42 4.46 -5.67
N TYR A 67 -23.30 5.46 -4.83
CA TYR A 67 -22.71 5.33 -3.49
C TYR A 67 -23.57 4.47 -2.59
N VAL A 68 -24.89 4.62 -2.62
CA VAL A 68 -25.83 3.75 -1.89
C VAL A 68 -25.64 2.29 -2.34
N LYS A 69 -25.54 2.02 -3.64
CA LYS A 69 -25.27 0.67 -4.17
C LYS A 69 -23.96 0.07 -3.61
N VAL A 70 -22.91 0.86 -3.45
CA VAL A 70 -21.64 0.37 -2.88
C VAL A 70 -21.83 -0.16 -1.47
N PHE A 71 -22.67 0.47 -0.65
CA PHE A 71 -22.90 0.09 0.73
C PHE A 71 -24.08 -0.89 0.92
N THR A 72 -24.87 -1.16 -0.11
CA THR A 72 -26.05 -2.05 -0.01
C THR A 72 -25.88 -3.36 -0.78
N THR A 73 -25.07 -3.38 -1.84
CA THR A 73 -24.84 -4.58 -2.65
C THR A 73 -23.82 -5.49 -1.97
N LYS A 74 -24.19 -6.75 -1.71
CA LYS A 74 -23.37 -7.72 -0.96
C LYS A 74 -21.96 -7.91 -1.55
N ALA A 75 -21.83 -7.97 -2.88
CA ALA A 75 -20.55 -8.12 -3.55
C ALA A 75 -19.60 -6.93 -3.28
N LEU A 76 -20.14 -5.71 -3.28
CA LEU A 76 -19.38 -4.47 -3.04
C LEU A 76 -19.03 -4.31 -1.56
N GLN A 77 -19.96 -4.70 -0.65
CA GLN A 77 -19.66 -4.79 0.77
C GLN A 77 -18.51 -5.76 1.07
N ASN A 78 -18.53 -6.94 0.43
CA ASN A 78 -17.43 -7.90 0.58
C ASN A 78 -16.11 -7.33 0.08
N ALA A 79 -16.11 -6.60 -1.03
CA ALA A 79 -14.92 -5.93 -1.53
C ALA A 79 -14.39 -4.86 -0.57
N LEU A 80 -15.27 -4.08 0.07
CA LEU A 80 -14.90 -3.14 1.14
C LEU A 80 -14.25 -3.87 2.34
N LEU A 81 -14.86 -4.95 2.81
CA LEU A 81 -14.32 -5.74 3.93
C LEU A 81 -12.97 -6.36 3.59
N ASN A 82 -12.80 -6.84 2.36
CA ASN A 82 -11.52 -7.36 1.88
C ASN A 82 -10.45 -6.26 1.85
N ASN A 83 -10.77 -5.04 1.39
CA ASN A 83 -9.84 -3.91 1.46
C ASN A 83 -9.43 -3.59 2.90
N ILE A 84 -10.36 -3.64 3.86
CA ILE A 84 -10.05 -3.46 5.28
C ILE A 84 -9.13 -4.59 5.78
N LEU A 85 -9.40 -5.84 5.39
CA LEU A 85 -8.54 -6.96 5.73
C LEU A 85 -7.11 -6.76 5.17
N TRP A 86 -6.99 -6.37 3.90
CA TRP A 86 -5.71 -6.02 3.29
C TRP A 86 -5.00 -4.91 4.06
N LEU A 87 -5.72 -3.85 4.38
CA LEU A 87 -5.16 -2.71 5.12
C LEU A 87 -4.62 -3.12 6.48
N VAL A 88 -5.35 -3.94 7.23
CA VAL A 88 -4.97 -4.32 8.60
C VAL A 88 -3.98 -5.48 8.58
N LEU A 89 -4.33 -6.60 7.97
CA LEU A 89 -3.54 -7.84 8.04
C LEU A 89 -2.24 -7.72 7.27
N PHE A 90 -2.29 -7.28 6.01
CA PHE A 90 -1.10 -7.08 5.19
C PHE A 90 -0.12 -6.10 5.85
N THR A 91 -0.61 -4.94 6.29
CA THR A 91 0.25 -3.92 6.91
C THR A 91 0.85 -4.42 8.23
N ALA A 92 0.02 -4.98 9.12
CA ALA A 92 0.50 -5.44 10.43
C ALA A 92 1.53 -6.57 10.30
N VAL A 93 1.28 -7.55 9.42
CA VAL A 93 2.17 -8.71 9.25
C VAL A 93 3.46 -8.30 8.52
N ALA A 94 3.37 -7.50 7.45
CA ALA A 94 4.57 -7.07 6.71
C ALA A 94 5.47 -6.13 7.54
N VAL A 95 4.89 -5.25 8.37
CA VAL A 95 5.65 -4.42 9.32
C VAL A 95 6.24 -5.27 10.44
N GLY A 96 5.45 -6.18 11.01
CA GLY A 96 5.88 -7.05 12.10
C GLY A 96 7.02 -7.98 11.68
N LEU A 97 6.89 -8.67 10.54
CA LEU A 97 7.95 -9.50 9.98
C LEU A 97 9.16 -8.66 9.55
N GLY A 98 8.93 -7.48 8.97
CA GLY A 98 10.00 -6.53 8.63
C GLY A 98 10.81 -6.13 9.85
N LEU A 99 10.16 -5.79 10.97
CA LEU A 99 10.84 -5.46 12.23
C LEU A 99 11.59 -6.66 12.80
N LEU A 100 10.95 -7.84 12.82
CA LEU A 100 11.57 -9.08 13.25
C LEU A 100 12.85 -9.37 12.46
N PHE A 101 12.77 -9.34 11.14
CA PHE A 101 13.94 -9.58 10.29
C PHE A 101 14.98 -8.46 10.38
N ALA A 102 14.59 -7.21 10.59
CA ALA A 102 15.53 -6.11 10.82
C ALA A 102 16.37 -6.34 12.09
N VAL A 103 15.74 -6.80 13.18
CA VAL A 103 16.43 -7.12 14.43
C VAL A 103 17.30 -8.37 14.29
N LEU A 104 16.80 -9.42 13.64
CA LEU A 104 17.56 -10.68 13.48
C LEU A 104 18.76 -10.52 12.55
N THR A 105 18.58 -9.85 11.40
CA THR A 105 19.67 -9.65 10.42
C THR A 105 20.75 -8.71 10.95
N GLY A 106 20.42 -7.76 11.83
CA GLY A 106 21.42 -6.90 12.48
C GLY A 106 22.39 -7.62 13.41
N ARG A 107 22.11 -8.90 13.78
CA ARG A 107 22.95 -9.72 14.67
C ARG A 107 23.82 -10.72 13.93
N VAL A 108 23.68 -10.88 12.61
CA VAL A 108 24.44 -11.89 11.85
C VAL A 108 25.62 -11.27 11.13
N ARG A 109 26.72 -12.06 11.00
CA ARG A 109 27.97 -11.61 10.36
C ARG A 109 27.81 -11.26 8.87
N TYR A 110 26.86 -11.89 8.19
CA TYR A 110 26.57 -11.70 6.77
C TYR A 110 25.28 -10.91 6.53
N GLU A 111 25.06 -9.89 7.37
CA GLU A 111 23.90 -8.99 7.31
C GLU A 111 23.51 -8.53 5.89
N PRO A 112 24.46 -8.04 5.02
CA PRO A 112 24.08 -7.58 3.68
C PRO A 112 23.51 -8.69 2.80
N ALA A 113 24.06 -9.90 2.85
CA ALA A 113 23.58 -11.03 2.07
C ALA A 113 22.19 -11.48 2.54
N ALA A 114 21.98 -11.59 3.85
CA ALA A 114 20.68 -11.95 4.43
C ALA A 114 19.60 -10.92 4.04
N LYS A 115 19.92 -9.63 4.14
CA LYS A 115 19.00 -8.56 3.74
C LYS A 115 18.69 -8.59 2.25
N SER A 116 19.71 -8.82 1.41
CA SER A 116 19.50 -8.93 -0.04
C SER A 116 18.53 -10.08 -0.38
N MET A 117 18.70 -11.25 0.21
CA MET A 117 17.80 -12.40 -0.01
C MET A 117 16.35 -12.10 0.35
N ILE A 118 16.11 -11.46 1.50
CA ILE A 118 14.77 -11.09 1.96
C ILE A 118 14.16 -9.96 1.10
N PHE A 119 15.01 -9.13 0.48
CA PHE A 119 14.57 -8.01 -0.36
C PHE A 119 14.29 -8.41 -1.81
N ILE A 120 14.90 -9.50 -2.33
CA ILE A 120 14.75 -9.98 -3.72
C ILE A 120 13.30 -10.02 -4.21
N PRO A 121 12.29 -10.51 -3.44
CA PRO A 121 10.91 -10.53 -3.90
C PRO A 121 10.37 -9.18 -4.38
N MET A 122 10.82 -8.09 -3.80
CA MET A 122 10.38 -6.74 -4.19
C MET A 122 10.90 -6.30 -5.58
N ALA A 123 11.96 -6.93 -6.09
CA ALA A 123 12.49 -6.65 -7.42
C ALA A 123 11.63 -7.26 -8.55
N ILE A 124 10.71 -8.15 -8.21
CA ILE A 124 9.80 -8.82 -9.15
C ILE A 124 8.55 -7.96 -9.31
N SER A 125 7.98 -7.88 -10.53
CA SER A 125 6.69 -7.20 -10.73
C SER A 125 5.56 -7.93 -9.98
N PHE A 126 4.53 -7.19 -9.53
CA PHE A 126 3.37 -7.78 -8.83
C PHE A 126 2.70 -8.88 -9.65
N VAL A 127 2.55 -8.67 -10.96
CA VAL A 127 1.98 -9.66 -11.88
C VAL A 127 2.83 -10.92 -11.93
N ALA A 128 4.15 -10.80 -12.09
CA ALA A 128 5.06 -11.94 -12.13
C ALA A 128 5.04 -12.72 -10.79
N ALA A 129 5.08 -12.02 -9.67
CA ALA A 129 4.95 -12.63 -8.35
C ALA A 129 3.63 -13.40 -8.19
N ALA A 130 2.52 -12.81 -8.61
CA ALA A 130 1.20 -13.43 -8.56
C ALA A 130 1.12 -14.70 -9.43
N VAL A 131 1.73 -14.68 -10.63
CA VAL A 131 1.83 -15.88 -11.50
C VAL A 131 2.66 -16.96 -10.85
N ILE A 132 3.83 -16.63 -10.29
CA ILE A 132 4.68 -17.60 -9.57
C ILE A 132 3.90 -18.26 -8.43
N TRP A 133 3.25 -17.47 -7.58
CA TRP A 133 2.48 -18.00 -6.46
C TRP A 133 1.24 -18.76 -6.87
N ARG A 134 0.64 -18.46 -8.02
CA ARG A 134 -0.43 -19.25 -8.59
C ARG A 134 0.01 -20.69 -8.90
N PHE A 135 1.23 -20.87 -9.40
CA PHE A 135 1.83 -22.20 -9.56
C PHE A 135 2.22 -22.83 -8.21
N MET A 136 2.74 -22.05 -7.27
CA MET A 136 3.08 -22.54 -5.93
C MET A 136 1.85 -23.08 -5.19
N TYR A 137 0.68 -22.45 -5.36
CA TYR A 137 -0.60 -22.85 -4.79
C TYR A 137 -1.40 -23.83 -5.67
N ALA A 138 -0.84 -24.28 -6.80
CA ALA A 138 -1.57 -25.19 -7.68
C ALA A 138 -2.07 -26.43 -6.94
N TYR A 139 -3.28 -26.86 -7.26
CA TYR A 139 -3.99 -27.93 -6.59
C TYR A 139 -4.36 -29.05 -7.55
N GLN A 140 -4.16 -30.28 -7.13
CA GLN A 140 -4.73 -31.50 -7.71
C GLN A 140 -5.58 -32.22 -6.68
N PRO A 141 -6.66 -32.91 -7.07
CA PRO A 141 -7.47 -33.69 -6.13
C PRO A 141 -6.63 -34.74 -5.36
N PRO A 142 -7.09 -35.17 -4.18
CA PRO A 142 -6.45 -36.25 -3.44
C PRO A 142 -6.24 -37.50 -4.30
N GLY A 143 -5.08 -38.13 -4.19
CA GLY A 143 -4.69 -39.30 -4.98
C GLY A 143 -3.93 -38.98 -6.28
N PHE A 144 -3.84 -37.72 -6.67
CA PHE A 144 -3.01 -37.26 -7.79
C PHE A 144 -1.72 -36.61 -7.28
N GLU A 145 -0.67 -36.69 -8.11
CA GLU A 145 0.61 -36.03 -7.80
C GLU A 145 0.45 -34.52 -7.80
N GLN A 146 0.91 -33.87 -6.73
CA GLN A 146 0.84 -32.42 -6.55
C GLN A 146 2.05 -31.74 -7.18
N TYR A 147 1.85 -30.90 -8.20
CA TYR A 147 2.92 -30.12 -8.80
C TYR A 147 3.07 -28.72 -8.15
N GLY A 148 2.07 -28.24 -7.40
CA GLY A 148 2.18 -27.03 -6.60
C GLY A 148 3.03 -27.25 -5.35
N LEU A 149 4.08 -26.45 -5.18
CA LEU A 149 5.04 -26.64 -4.08
C LEU A 149 4.37 -26.70 -2.70
N VAL A 150 3.40 -25.80 -2.44
CA VAL A 150 2.71 -25.74 -1.14
C VAL A 150 1.92 -27.02 -0.91
N ASN A 151 1.20 -27.53 -1.91
CA ASN A 151 0.47 -28.78 -1.79
C ASN A 151 1.39 -30.02 -1.77
N ALA A 152 2.52 -29.99 -2.49
CA ALA A 152 3.52 -31.05 -2.40
C ALA A 152 4.12 -31.15 -0.98
N MET A 153 4.37 -30.02 -0.30
CA MET A 153 4.81 -30.01 1.11
C MET A 153 3.71 -30.51 2.04
N VAL A 154 2.47 -30.11 1.82
CA VAL A 154 1.32 -30.55 2.65
C VAL A 154 1.11 -32.05 2.54
N THR A 155 1.12 -32.61 1.33
CA THR A 155 0.96 -34.05 1.10
C THR A 155 2.18 -34.85 1.55
N GLY A 156 3.40 -34.31 1.42
CA GLY A 156 4.61 -34.88 1.98
C GLY A 156 4.59 -34.99 3.52
N GLY A 157 3.81 -34.12 4.18
CA GLY A 157 3.51 -34.18 5.62
C GLY A 157 2.34 -35.11 5.98
N GLY A 158 1.76 -35.83 5.02
CA GLY A 158 0.65 -36.77 5.26
C GLY A 158 -0.73 -36.10 5.37
N LEU A 159 -0.89 -34.86 4.92
CA LEU A 159 -2.15 -34.13 4.92
C LEU A 159 -2.74 -34.06 3.52
N ASP A 160 -4.06 -33.89 3.43
CA ASP A 160 -4.73 -33.72 2.15
C ASP A 160 -4.40 -32.37 1.48
N PRO A 161 -4.23 -32.36 0.14
CA PRO A 161 -3.98 -31.12 -0.59
C PRO A 161 -5.15 -30.15 -0.48
N GLN A 162 -4.86 -28.85 -0.45
CA GLN A 162 -5.85 -27.81 -0.25
C GLN A 162 -5.97 -26.88 -1.48
N PRO A 163 -7.19 -26.54 -1.91
CA PRO A 163 -7.42 -25.60 -3.01
C PRO A 163 -7.30 -24.14 -2.54
N TRP A 164 -6.10 -23.72 -2.16
CA TRP A 164 -5.78 -22.45 -1.46
C TRP A 164 -6.44 -21.19 -2.06
N LEU A 165 -6.60 -21.11 -3.39
CA LEU A 165 -7.10 -19.91 -4.07
C LEU A 165 -8.62 -19.86 -4.22
N VAL A 166 -9.31 -20.97 -3.98
CA VAL A 166 -10.77 -21.05 -4.09
C VAL A 166 -11.45 -21.41 -2.78
N GLN A 167 -10.70 -21.87 -1.79
CA GLN A 167 -11.21 -22.35 -0.52
C GLN A 167 -11.59 -21.21 0.41
N GLN A 168 -12.81 -21.23 0.90
CA GLN A 168 -13.33 -20.28 1.90
C GLN A 168 -13.27 -20.84 3.33
N ALA A 169 -13.19 -22.16 3.47
CA ALA A 169 -13.09 -22.84 4.77
C ALA A 169 -11.67 -22.82 5.34
N VAL A 170 -11.57 -23.05 6.64
CA VAL A 170 -10.29 -23.32 7.31
C VAL A 170 -9.63 -24.55 6.69
N PRO A 171 -8.33 -24.54 6.37
CA PRO A 171 -7.63 -25.69 5.83
C PRO A 171 -7.83 -26.94 6.72
N PHE A 172 -7.98 -28.08 6.06
CA PHE A 172 -8.20 -29.39 6.70
C PHE A 172 -9.50 -29.53 7.52
N THR A 173 -10.44 -28.56 7.38
CA THR A 173 -11.75 -28.59 8.04
C THR A 173 -12.83 -28.18 7.05
N ASN A 174 -14.12 -28.40 7.43
CA ASN A 174 -15.26 -27.91 6.69
C ASN A 174 -15.83 -26.59 7.27
N THR A 175 -15.11 -25.97 8.20
CA THR A 175 -15.55 -24.74 8.85
C THR A 175 -15.30 -23.55 7.91
N ILE A 176 -16.38 -22.97 7.38
CA ILE A 176 -16.32 -21.75 6.55
C ILE A 176 -16.07 -20.55 7.45
N LEU A 177 -15.00 -19.80 7.17
CA LEU A 177 -14.73 -18.54 7.86
C LEU A 177 -15.67 -17.45 7.38
N PRO A 178 -16.07 -16.51 8.25
CA PRO A 178 -16.88 -15.37 7.84
C PRO A 178 -16.04 -14.44 6.92
N THR A 179 -16.70 -13.75 6.00
CA THR A 179 -16.08 -12.69 5.20
C THR A 179 -15.56 -11.59 6.15
N PRO A 180 -14.34 -11.06 5.97
CA PRO A 180 -13.40 -11.31 4.85
C PRO A 180 -12.34 -12.40 5.14
N PHE A 181 -12.41 -13.14 6.24
CA PHE A 181 -11.37 -14.05 6.73
C PHE A 181 -11.30 -15.40 6.00
N HIS A 182 -11.76 -15.46 4.76
CA HIS A 182 -11.66 -16.67 3.95
C HIS A 182 -10.20 -17.06 3.70
N THR A 183 -9.91 -18.36 3.68
CA THR A 183 -8.55 -18.88 3.48
C THR A 183 -7.89 -18.40 2.20
N ASN A 184 -8.65 -18.31 1.11
CA ASN A 184 -8.15 -17.78 -0.17
C ASN A 184 -7.72 -16.30 -0.07
N ASN A 185 -8.43 -15.44 0.67
CA ASN A 185 -8.00 -14.08 0.92
C ASN A 185 -6.66 -14.03 1.68
N ILE A 186 -6.55 -14.85 2.72
CA ILE A 186 -5.32 -14.93 3.53
C ILE A 186 -4.15 -15.44 2.69
N ALA A 187 -4.37 -16.45 1.83
CA ALA A 187 -3.37 -16.97 0.91
C ALA A 187 -2.87 -15.91 -0.08
N ILE A 188 -3.77 -15.08 -0.63
CA ILE A 188 -3.39 -13.99 -1.54
C ILE A 188 -2.65 -12.88 -0.78
N ILE A 189 -3.10 -12.52 0.44
CA ILE A 189 -2.43 -11.52 1.29
C ILE A 189 -1.01 -11.97 1.65
N ALA A 190 -0.80 -13.27 1.89
CA ALA A 190 0.54 -13.81 2.20
C ALA A 190 1.55 -13.52 1.08
N VAL A 191 1.13 -13.51 -0.19
CA VAL A 191 1.97 -13.12 -1.32
C VAL A 191 2.36 -11.64 -1.23
N GLY A 192 1.41 -10.77 -0.93
CA GLY A 192 1.69 -9.35 -0.70
C GLY A 192 2.68 -9.14 0.45
N VAL A 193 2.46 -9.83 1.57
CA VAL A 193 3.37 -9.80 2.73
C VAL A 193 4.78 -10.24 2.34
N TRP A 194 4.90 -11.37 1.62
CA TRP A 194 6.19 -11.87 1.15
C TRP A 194 6.95 -10.85 0.30
N MET A 195 6.26 -10.14 -0.58
CA MET A 195 6.87 -9.10 -1.41
C MET A 195 7.35 -7.89 -0.62
N TRP A 196 6.54 -7.43 0.35
CA TRP A 196 6.77 -6.15 1.02
C TRP A 196 7.54 -6.24 2.34
N THR A 197 7.73 -7.45 2.89
CA THR A 197 8.49 -7.67 4.12
C THR A 197 9.94 -7.19 3.98
N GLY A 198 10.57 -7.40 2.80
CA GLY A 198 11.93 -6.95 2.54
C GLY A 198 12.08 -5.43 2.60
N PHE A 199 11.15 -4.68 2.02
CA PHE A 199 11.10 -3.22 2.13
C PHE A 199 10.98 -2.78 3.59
N SER A 200 10.02 -3.34 4.31
CA SER A 200 9.82 -3.05 5.73
C SER A 200 11.08 -3.30 6.54
N MET A 201 11.73 -4.45 6.32
CA MET A 201 12.98 -4.82 6.98
C MET A 201 14.10 -3.80 6.71
N VAL A 202 14.32 -3.39 5.47
CA VAL A 202 15.41 -2.46 5.10
C VAL A 202 15.20 -1.10 5.76
N VAL A 203 14.00 -0.54 5.65
CA VAL A 203 13.70 0.78 6.23
C VAL A 203 13.78 0.74 7.76
N LEU A 204 13.20 -0.30 8.39
CA LEU A 204 13.24 -0.46 9.85
C LEU A 204 14.66 -0.74 10.36
N SER A 205 15.49 -1.46 9.59
CA SER A 205 16.89 -1.67 9.92
C SER A 205 17.69 -0.37 9.91
N ALA A 206 17.40 0.54 8.97
CA ALA A 206 18.03 1.87 8.98
C ALA A 206 17.61 2.68 10.22
N GLY A 207 16.33 2.62 10.59
CA GLY A 207 15.83 3.24 11.82
C GLY A 207 16.46 2.66 13.09
N LEU A 208 16.64 1.34 13.16
CA LEU A 208 17.31 0.69 14.29
C LEU A 208 18.79 1.08 14.41
N LYS A 209 19.50 1.20 13.28
CA LYS A 209 20.91 1.63 13.26
C LYS A 209 21.11 3.10 13.67
N GLY A 210 20.05 3.91 13.64
CA GLY A 210 20.08 5.29 14.12
C GLY A 210 19.99 5.44 15.65
N ILE A 211 19.74 4.34 16.38
CA ILE A 211 19.69 4.36 17.84
C ILE A 211 21.12 4.27 18.39
N SER A 212 21.48 5.21 19.31
CA SER A 212 22.80 5.18 19.96
C SER A 212 23.01 3.89 20.74
N THR A 213 24.14 3.24 20.52
CA THR A 213 24.58 2.04 21.25
C THR A 213 24.80 2.33 22.73
N GLU A 214 25.24 3.54 23.06
CA GLU A 214 25.47 3.99 24.44
C GLU A 214 24.20 3.91 25.29
N VAL A 215 23.05 4.30 24.74
CA VAL A 215 21.75 4.22 25.45
C VAL A 215 21.38 2.77 25.76
N ILE A 216 21.66 1.85 24.81
CA ILE A 216 21.39 0.42 24.97
C ILE A 216 22.35 -0.20 26.01
N GLU A 217 23.62 0.17 25.96
CA GLU A 217 24.64 -0.32 26.92
C GLU A 217 24.38 0.19 28.32
N ALA A 218 24.05 1.47 28.50
CA ALA A 218 23.66 2.03 29.80
C ALA A 218 22.47 1.26 30.40
N ALA A 219 21.45 0.97 29.63
CA ALA A 219 20.30 0.20 30.11
C ALA A 219 20.69 -1.24 30.53
N ARG A 220 21.67 -1.87 29.85
CA ARG A 220 22.19 -3.17 30.25
C ARG A 220 22.96 -3.09 31.59
N VAL A 221 23.76 -2.05 31.78
CA VAL A 221 24.48 -1.81 33.05
C VAL A 221 23.48 -1.58 34.20
N ASP A 222 22.35 -0.92 33.92
CA ASP A 222 21.26 -0.73 34.88
C ASP A 222 20.44 -2.02 35.14
N GLY A 223 20.83 -3.18 34.53
CA GLY A 223 20.22 -4.47 34.76
C GLY A 223 18.92 -4.73 33.99
N ALA A 224 18.61 -3.92 32.95
CA ALA A 224 17.43 -4.15 32.12
C ALA A 224 17.62 -5.40 31.24
N SER A 225 16.59 -6.27 31.21
CA SER A 225 16.56 -7.41 30.28
C SER A 225 16.44 -6.97 28.83
N GLU A 226 16.88 -7.79 27.85
CA GLU A 226 16.79 -7.52 26.41
C GLU A 226 15.34 -7.19 25.97
N PHE A 227 14.34 -7.86 26.58
CA PHE A 227 12.94 -7.58 26.30
C PHE A 227 12.50 -6.20 26.84
N GLN A 228 13.01 -5.81 28.03
CA GLN A 228 12.74 -4.48 28.58
C GLN A 228 13.40 -3.39 27.73
N ILE A 229 14.64 -3.60 27.30
CA ILE A 229 15.36 -2.70 26.38
C ILE A 229 14.57 -2.57 25.07
N PHE A 230 14.15 -3.68 24.46
CA PHE A 230 13.36 -3.64 23.24
C PHE A 230 12.06 -2.88 23.44
N ARG A 231 11.27 -3.20 24.46
CA ARG A 231 9.93 -2.62 24.64
C ARG A 231 9.95 -1.16 25.11
N LYS A 232 10.90 -0.80 25.98
CA LYS A 232 10.92 0.53 26.63
C LYS A 232 11.84 1.53 25.95
N ILE A 233 12.84 1.07 25.17
CA ILE A 233 13.84 1.94 24.54
C ILE A 233 13.78 1.81 23.03
N ILE A 234 14.02 0.61 22.46
CA ILE A 234 14.14 0.44 21.02
C ILE A 234 12.81 0.69 20.30
N PHE A 235 11.72 0.06 20.76
CA PHE A 235 10.41 0.18 20.12
C PHE A 235 9.88 1.62 20.10
N PRO A 236 9.91 2.41 21.18
CA PRO A 236 9.54 3.81 21.13
C PRO A 236 10.41 4.66 20.20
N LEU A 237 11.74 4.43 20.20
CA LEU A 237 12.67 5.18 19.35
C LEU A 237 12.53 4.85 17.86
N VAL A 238 12.17 3.61 17.50
CA VAL A 238 11.93 3.21 16.10
C VAL A 238 10.49 3.45 15.65
N SER A 239 9.58 3.76 16.57
CA SER A 239 8.15 4.00 16.29
C SER A 239 7.89 5.03 15.17
N PRO A 240 8.63 6.14 15.04
CA PRO A 240 8.46 7.03 13.89
C PRO A 240 8.75 6.34 12.56
N THR A 241 9.80 5.53 12.49
CA THR A 241 10.14 4.76 11.28
C THR A 241 9.08 3.69 10.98
N ILE A 242 8.56 3.02 12.02
CA ILE A 242 7.43 2.08 11.88
C ILE A 242 6.22 2.79 11.26
N ALA A 243 5.91 4.00 11.71
CA ALA A 243 4.79 4.77 11.19
C ALA A 243 4.97 5.13 9.70
N VAL A 244 6.18 5.46 9.26
CA VAL A 244 6.52 5.72 7.84
C VAL A 244 6.28 4.46 7.00
N VAL A 245 6.83 3.32 7.42
CA VAL A 245 6.66 2.04 6.73
C VAL A 245 5.18 1.66 6.68
N ALA A 246 4.48 1.71 7.81
CA ALA A 246 3.06 1.38 7.89
C ALA A 246 2.22 2.26 6.95
N THR A 247 2.49 3.58 6.89
CA THR A 247 1.80 4.48 5.98
C THR A 247 2.01 4.11 4.51
N THR A 248 3.25 3.77 4.13
CA THR A 248 3.57 3.32 2.78
C THR A 248 2.79 2.05 2.43
N LEU A 249 2.76 1.07 3.33
CA LEU A 249 2.03 -0.18 3.13
C LEU A 249 0.50 0.01 3.10
N VAL A 250 -0.04 0.89 3.91
CA VAL A 250 -1.47 1.26 3.88
C VAL A 250 -1.85 1.84 2.51
N ILE A 251 -1.03 2.74 1.95
CA ILE A 251 -1.27 3.29 0.60
C ILE A 251 -1.23 2.17 -0.45
N GLN A 252 -0.32 1.21 -0.33
CA GLN A 252 -0.26 0.06 -1.24
C GLN A 252 -1.47 -0.87 -1.08
N ALA A 253 -1.89 -1.15 0.16
CA ALA A 253 -3.09 -1.95 0.43
C ALA A 253 -4.36 -1.33 -0.17
N MET A 254 -4.49 -0.01 -0.11
CA MET A 254 -5.64 0.70 -0.70
C MET A 254 -5.71 0.59 -2.23
N LYS A 255 -4.56 0.45 -2.90
CA LYS A 255 -4.45 0.34 -4.36
C LYS A 255 -4.27 -1.08 -4.85
N ILE A 256 -4.43 -2.08 -3.98
CA ILE A 256 -4.19 -3.47 -4.35
C ILE A 256 -5.13 -3.91 -5.47
N PHE A 257 -4.56 -4.35 -6.58
CA PHE A 257 -5.27 -4.83 -7.77
C PHE A 257 -4.56 -6.04 -8.38
N ASP A 258 -3.30 -5.88 -8.80
CA ASP A 258 -2.57 -6.82 -9.65
C ASP A 258 -2.53 -8.24 -9.08
N ILE A 259 -2.15 -8.38 -7.80
CA ILE A 259 -2.04 -9.69 -7.13
C ILE A 259 -3.41 -10.37 -7.09
N VAL A 260 -4.46 -9.66 -6.68
CA VAL A 260 -5.83 -10.20 -6.58
C VAL A 260 -6.35 -10.57 -7.96
N TRP A 261 -6.15 -9.68 -8.96
CA TRP A 261 -6.62 -9.91 -10.32
C TRP A 261 -5.96 -11.13 -10.97
N VAL A 262 -4.65 -11.25 -10.88
CA VAL A 262 -3.91 -12.36 -11.51
C VAL A 262 -4.16 -13.69 -10.79
N MET A 263 -4.29 -13.70 -9.46
CA MET A 263 -4.44 -14.95 -8.70
C MET A 263 -5.86 -15.50 -8.71
N SER A 264 -6.88 -14.67 -8.65
CA SER A 264 -8.28 -15.10 -8.51
C SER A 264 -9.26 -14.37 -9.42
N ALA A 265 -8.85 -13.29 -10.10
CA ALA A 265 -9.71 -12.34 -10.80
C ALA A 265 -10.86 -11.80 -9.91
N GLY A 266 -10.63 -11.77 -8.57
CA GLY A 266 -11.63 -11.41 -7.59
C GLY A 266 -12.74 -12.43 -7.37
N ASN A 267 -12.62 -13.65 -7.95
CA ASN A 267 -13.62 -14.70 -7.74
C ASN A 267 -13.54 -15.29 -6.33
N TYR A 268 -14.51 -16.12 -5.98
CA TYR A 268 -14.58 -16.82 -4.68
C TYR A 268 -14.56 -15.90 -3.46
N GLY A 269 -15.09 -14.66 -3.62
CA GLY A 269 -15.16 -13.69 -2.53
C GLY A 269 -13.87 -12.92 -2.25
N THR A 270 -12.90 -12.94 -3.15
CA THR A 270 -11.61 -12.25 -3.00
C THR A 270 -11.57 -10.85 -3.62
N ASP A 271 -12.69 -10.37 -4.18
CA ASP A 271 -12.76 -9.02 -4.76
C ASP A 271 -12.34 -7.95 -3.76
N VAL A 272 -11.61 -6.98 -4.27
CA VAL A 272 -11.30 -5.71 -3.62
C VAL A 272 -11.95 -4.57 -4.40
N LEU A 273 -11.99 -3.36 -3.85
CA LEU A 273 -12.63 -2.21 -4.53
C LEU A 273 -12.04 -1.95 -5.92
N ALA A 274 -10.73 -2.09 -6.08
CA ALA A 274 -10.06 -1.88 -7.37
C ALA A 274 -10.44 -2.94 -8.40
N THR A 275 -10.60 -4.22 -8.02
CA THR A 275 -11.07 -5.27 -8.93
C THR A 275 -12.54 -5.10 -9.28
N GLN A 276 -13.37 -4.67 -8.33
CA GLN A 276 -14.76 -4.32 -8.60
C GLN A 276 -14.88 -3.10 -9.52
N MET A 277 -14.09 -2.05 -9.28
CA MET A 277 -14.01 -0.89 -10.17
C MET A 277 -13.69 -1.31 -11.61
N TYR A 278 -12.70 -2.18 -11.80
CA TYR A 278 -12.33 -2.72 -13.11
C TYR A 278 -13.48 -3.52 -13.75
N LYS A 279 -14.12 -4.42 -12.99
CA LYS A 279 -15.26 -5.21 -13.49
C LYS A 279 -16.44 -4.33 -13.89
N GLN A 280 -16.79 -3.33 -13.08
CA GLN A 280 -17.87 -2.40 -13.40
C GLN A 280 -17.57 -1.63 -14.69
N LEU A 281 -16.33 -1.14 -14.84
CA LEU A 281 -15.94 -0.36 -16.01
C LEU A 281 -15.88 -1.19 -17.30
N PHE A 282 -15.15 -2.31 -17.27
CA PHE A 282 -14.81 -3.05 -18.49
C PHE A 282 -15.75 -4.23 -18.81
N ASN A 283 -16.28 -4.91 -17.79
CA ASN A 283 -17.13 -6.07 -17.99
C ASN A 283 -18.62 -5.68 -18.05
N PHE A 284 -19.04 -4.76 -17.16
CA PHE A 284 -20.45 -4.35 -17.06
C PHE A 284 -20.74 -3.00 -17.74
N GLN A 285 -19.71 -2.26 -18.15
CA GLN A 285 -19.81 -0.94 -18.79
C GLN A 285 -20.62 0.06 -17.93
N ASP A 286 -20.57 -0.08 -16.62
CA ASP A 286 -21.19 0.84 -15.65
C ASP A 286 -20.19 1.93 -15.25
N PHE A 287 -20.17 3.01 -16.05
CA PHE A 287 -19.29 4.16 -15.82
C PHE A 287 -19.60 4.89 -14.50
N GLY A 288 -20.88 4.97 -14.13
CA GLY A 288 -21.31 5.64 -12.91
C GLY A 288 -20.82 4.93 -11.65
N LEU A 289 -21.09 3.62 -11.55
CA LEU A 289 -20.71 2.83 -10.38
C LEU A 289 -19.19 2.64 -10.29
N SER A 290 -18.49 2.42 -11.42
CA SER A 290 -17.02 2.32 -11.43
C SER A 290 -16.38 3.62 -10.96
N SER A 291 -16.92 4.78 -11.40
CA SER A 291 -16.46 6.10 -10.97
C SER A 291 -16.72 6.33 -9.47
N ALA A 292 -17.86 5.91 -8.94
CA ALA A 292 -18.14 6.00 -7.51
C ALA A 292 -17.16 5.16 -6.67
N LEU A 293 -16.80 3.95 -7.12
CA LEU A 293 -15.78 3.12 -6.49
C LEU A 293 -14.40 3.79 -6.50
N ALA A 294 -14.02 4.42 -7.63
CA ALA A 294 -12.77 5.17 -7.74
C ALA A 294 -12.73 6.36 -6.77
N VAL A 295 -13.83 7.11 -6.66
CA VAL A 295 -13.95 8.24 -5.72
C VAL A 295 -13.85 7.76 -4.28
N ILE A 296 -14.49 6.65 -3.91
CA ILE A 296 -14.38 6.07 -2.56
C ILE A 296 -12.93 5.71 -2.25
N LEU A 297 -12.21 5.05 -3.17
CA LEU A 297 -10.79 4.74 -3.00
C LEU A 297 -9.94 6.02 -2.84
N LEU A 298 -10.19 7.03 -3.65
CA LEU A 298 -9.51 8.33 -3.56
C LEU A 298 -9.75 8.98 -2.19
N LEU A 299 -11.01 9.06 -1.76
CA LEU A 299 -11.37 9.65 -0.47
C LEU A 299 -10.80 8.87 0.72
N ALA A 300 -10.69 7.55 0.62
CA ALA A 300 -10.10 6.72 1.66
C ALA A 300 -8.58 6.91 1.81
N ILE A 301 -7.87 7.30 0.74
CA ILE A 301 -6.43 7.56 0.78
C ILE A 301 -6.12 8.94 1.40
N ILE A 302 -6.97 9.94 1.23
CA ILE A 302 -6.74 11.32 1.69
C ILE A 302 -6.44 11.40 3.21
N PRO A 303 -7.22 10.81 4.12
CA PRO A 303 -6.90 10.85 5.55
C PRO A 303 -5.55 10.24 5.89
N VAL A 304 -5.18 9.14 5.21
CA VAL A 304 -3.89 8.47 5.39
C VAL A 304 -2.75 9.40 5.00
N MET A 305 -2.88 10.11 3.88
CA MET A 305 -1.90 11.10 3.45
C MET A 305 -1.76 12.26 4.45
N PHE A 306 -2.88 12.80 4.95
CA PHE A 306 -2.85 13.88 5.95
C PHE A 306 -2.15 13.45 7.25
N ILE A 307 -2.47 12.27 7.76
CA ILE A 307 -1.81 11.72 8.96
C ILE A 307 -0.31 11.55 8.72
N SER A 308 0.08 11.08 7.54
CA SER A 308 1.47 10.92 7.15
C SER A 308 2.22 12.26 7.13
N VAL A 309 1.69 13.26 6.41
CA VAL A 309 2.31 14.59 6.27
C VAL A 309 2.46 15.28 7.63
N ASN A 310 1.43 15.22 8.47
CA ASN A 310 1.50 15.85 9.80
C ASN A 310 2.55 15.21 10.71
N ARG A 311 2.75 13.89 10.61
CA ARG A 311 3.80 13.19 11.36
C ARG A 311 5.20 13.57 10.87
N PHE A 312 5.41 13.77 9.58
CA PHE A 312 6.69 14.22 9.02
C PHE A 312 7.04 15.63 9.50
N ARG A 313 6.09 16.58 9.49
CA ARG A 313 6.31 17.95 9.97
C ARG A 313 6.71 18.01 11.44
N GLY A 314 6.07 17.22 12.30
CA GLY A 314 6.43 17.17 13.72
C GLY A 314 7.82 16.58 14.01
N GLN A 315 8.45 15.89 13.06
CA GLN A 315 9.82 15.39 13.19
C GLN A 315 10.89 16.42 12.78
N GLU A 316 10.57 17.34 11.87
CA GLU A 316 11.48 18.42 11.47
C GLU A 316 11.59 19.51 12.56
N GLU A 317 10.55 19.72 13.35
CA GLU A 317 10.56 20.71 14.45
C GLU A 317 11.36 20.25 15.70
N ILE A 318 11.71 18.96 15.80
CA ILE A 318 12.45 18.38 16.94
C ILE A 318 13.96 18.23 16.63
N ARG A 319 14.38 18.51 15.40
CA ARG A 319 15.80 18.55 14.99
C ARG A 319 16.33 19.97 14.95
#